data_e57d24a10a2bef11a851d0cc45929a57
#
_entry.id   e57d24a10a2bef11a851d0cc45929a57
#
_cell.length_a   1.000
_cell.length_b   1.000
_cell.length_c   1.000
_cell.angle_alpha   90.00
_cell.angle_beta   90.00
_cell.angle_gamma   90.00
#
_symmetry.space_group_name_H-M   'P 1'
#
loop_
_entity.id
_entity.type
_entity.pdbx_description
1 polymer ?
#
loop_
_entity_poly.entity_id
_entity_poly.type
_entity_poly.pdbx_seq_one_letter_code
_entity_poly.pdbx_strand_id
1 'polypeptide(L)' 'LYVQIRIWDEGEGFAKEDLPRLFERFYHGGKAKNTGIGIGLSISKAIIERQNGIIRAFNLPNGGACFEIRFYTS' A
#
# COMPACT_ATOMS: atom_id res chain seq x y z
N LEU A 1 -0.71 7.00 -21.03
CA LEU A 1 -1.80 7.47 -20.16
C LEU A 1 -2.01 6.53 -18.97
N TYR A 2 -2.43 7.11 -17.88
CA TYR A 2 -2.78 6.30 -16.71
C TYR A 2 -3.85 7.00 -15.89
N VAL A 3 -4.54 6.21 -15.11
CA VAL A 3 -5.44 6.71 -14.08
C VAL A 3 -4.74 6.52 -12.74
N GLN A 4 -4.72 7.57 -11.93
CA GLN A 4 -4.06 7.50 -10.63
C GLN A 4 -5.09 7.69 -9.53
N ILE A 5 -4.99 6.85 -8.53
CA ILE A 5 -5.83 6.92 -7.35
C ILE A 5 -4.92 7.02 -6.14
N ARG A 6 -5.20 7.99 -5.28
CA ARG A 6 -4.49 8.11 -4.01
C ARG A 6 -5.47 8.04 -2.87
N ILE A 7 -5.10 7.27 -1.87
CA ILE A 7 -5.89 7.13 -0.64
C ILE A 7 -4.94 7.44 0.51
N TRP A 8 -5.29 8.41 1.34
CA TRP A 8 -4.39 8.79 2.42
C TRP A 8 -5.18 9.11 3.68
N ASP A 9 -4.46 9.10 4.80
CA ASP A 9 -5.01 9.54 6.08
C ASP A 9 -4.08 10.59 6.69
N GLU A 10 -4.46 11.08 7.85
CA GLU A 10 -3.69 12.09 8.56
C GLU A 10 -3.12 11.54 9.87
N GLY A 11 -2.93 10.25 9.95
CA GLY A 11 -2.41 9.61 11.13
C GLY A 11 -0.90 9.65 11.21
N GLU A 12 -0.34 8.65 11.86
CA GLU A 12 1.10 8.59 12.08
C GLU A 12 1.88 8.13 10.85
N GLY A 13 1.20 7.50 9.92
CA GLY A 13 1.87 6.89 8.80
C GLY A 13 2.37 5.49 9.13
N PHE A 14 3.15 4.93 8.21
CA PHE A 14 3.75 3.61 8.39
C PHE A 14 5.05 3.74 9.15
N ALA A 15 5.38 2.74 9.94
CA ALA A 15 6.71 2.65 10.50
C ALA A 15 7.72 2.46 9.36
N LYS A 16 8.86 3.08 9.49
CA LYS A 16 9.85 3.09 8.42
C LYS A 16 10.28 1.67 8.03
N GLU A 17 10.43 0.82 9.02
CA GLU A 17 10.85 -0.56 8.78
C GLU A 17 9.75 -1.40 8.13
N ASP A 18 8.50 -0.97 8.21
CA ASP A 18 7.39 -1.72 7.62
C ASP A 18 7.21 -1.42 6.14
N LEU A 19 7.61 -0.23 5.70
CA LEU A 19 7.32 0.21 4.33
C LEU A 19 7.77 -0.77 3.26
N PRO A 20 9.01 -1.27 3.28
CA PRO A 20 9.45 -2.17 2.20
C PRO A 20 8.79 -3.54 2.26
N ARG A 21 8.06 -3.84 3.32
CA ARG A 21 7.49 -5.17 3.51
C ARG A 21 5.97 -5.21 3.53
N LEU A 22 5.33 -4.05 3.32
CA LEU A 22 3.88 -3.96 3.48
C LEU A 22 3.09 -4.91 2.60
N PHE A 23 3.61 -5.21 1.42
CA PHE A 23 2.90 -6.06 0.47
C PHE A 23 3.37 -7.51 0.51
N GLU A 24 4.25 -7.86 1.44
CA GLU A 24 4.66 -9.23 1.60
C GLU A 24 3.52 -10.03 2.21
N ARG A 25 3.36 -11.23 1.72
CA ARG A 25 2.32 -12.12 2.22
C ARG A 25 2.57 -12.43 3.69
N PHE A 26 1.51 -12.32 4.48
CA PHE A 26 1.53 -12.60 5.92
C PHE A 26 2.35 -11.62 6.75
N TYR A 27 2.80 -10.52 6.16
CA TYR A 27 3.49 -9.52 6.94
C TYR A 27 2.49 -8.64 7.70
N HIS A 28 2.76 -8.43 8.96
CA HIS A 28 2.02 -7.50 9.81
C HIS A 28 3.02 -6.53 10.38
N GLY A 29 2.79 -5.27 10.27
CA GLY A 29 3.67 -4.29 10.86
C GLY A 29 3.85 -4.52 12.35
N GLY A 30 4.92 -3.97 12.91
CA GLY A 30 5.24 -4.18 14.32
C GLY A 30 4.14 -3.76 15.28
N LYS A 31 3.32 -2.79 14.89
CA LYS A 31 2.21 -2.33 15.71
C LYS A 31 0.88 -2.92 15.31
N ALA A 32 0.85 -3.66 14.22
CA ALA A 32 -0.41 -4.19 13.71
C ALA A 32 -0.84 -5.40 14.52
N LYS A 33 -2.04 -5.33 15.03
CA LYS A 33 -2.63 -6.43 15.76
C LYS A 33 -3.60 -7.23 14.90
N ASN A 34 -4.02 -6.68 13.79
CA ASN A 34 -5.03 -7.30 12.94
C ASN A 34 -4.36 -8.21 11.95
N THR A 35 -4.59 -9.48 12.11
CA THR A 35 -3.86 -10.47 11.36
C THR A 35 -4.26 -10.59 9.89
N GLY A 36 -5.43 -10.04 9.52
CA GLY A 36 -5.87 -10.14 8.14
C GLY A 36 -5.19 -9.19 7.17
N ILE A 37 -4.53 -8.15 7.67
CA ILE A 37 -4.02 -7.08 6.83
C ILE A 37 -2.90 -7.56 5.92
N GLY A 38 -2.00 -8.38 6.43
CA GLY A 38 -0.88 -8.85 5.63
C GLY A 38 -1.29 -9.63 4.40
N ILE A 39 -2.36 -10.42 4.52
CA ILE A 39 -2.88 -11.15 3.37
C ILE A 39 -3.59 -10.18 2.43
N GLY A 40 -4.38 -9.25 2.99
CA GLY A 40 -5.16 -8.34 2.17
C GLY A 40 -4.32 -7.48 1.25
N LEU A 41 -3.21 -6.94 1.74
CA LEU A 41 -2.37 -6.08 0.92
C LEU A 41 -1.66 -6.85 -0.17
N SER A 42 -1.20 -8.06 0.11
CA SER A 42 -0.55 -8.86 -0.92
C SER A 42 -1.54 -9.26 -2.03
N ILE A 43 -2.77 -9.56 -1.66
CA ILE A 43 -3.81 -9.87 -2.64
C ILE A 43 -4.15 -8.65 -3.47
N SER A 44 -4.29 -7.50 -2.82
CA SER A 44 -4.58 -6.26 -3.53
C SER A 44 -3.51 -5.94 -4.56
N LYS A 45 -2.26 -6.10 -4.19
CA LYS A 45 -1.16 -5.86 -5.12
C LYS A 45 -1.23 -6.82 -6.31
N ALA A 46 -1.48 -8.09 -6.05
CA ALA A 46 -1.57 -9.07 -7.13
C ALA A 46 -2.70 -8.74 -8.10
N ILE A 47 -3.86 -8.35 -7.57
CA ILE A 47 -5.00 -8.01 -8.41
C ILE A 47 -4.70 -6.78 -9.28
N ILE A 48 -4.11 -5.76 -8.68
CA ILE A 48 -3.78 -4.53 -9.39
C ILE A 48 -2.77 -4.81 -10.49
N GLU A 49 -1.74 -5.61 -10.20
CA GLU A 49 -0.72 -5.92 -11.19
C GLU A 49 -1.27 -6.72 -12.35
N ARG A 50 -2.25 -7.57 -12.10
CA ARG A 50 -2.87 -8.33 -13.19
C ARG A 50 -3.69 -7.45 -14.13
N GLN A 51 -4.01 -6.24 -13.71
CA GLN A 51 -4.76 -5.30 -14.53
C GLN A 51 -3.88 -4.19 -15.08
N ASN A 52 -2.59 -4.45 -15.20
CA ASN A 52 -1.62 -3.51 -15.73
C ASN A 52 -1.49 -2.28 -14.84
N GLY A 53 -1.51 -2.51 -13.54
CA GLY A 53 -1.38 -1.46 -12.57
C GLY A 53 -0.20 -1.65 -11.66
N ILE A 54 0.10 -0.62 -10.91
CA ILE A 54 1.08 -0.68 -9.83
C ILE A 54 0.46 -0.05 -8.58
N ILE A 55 0.97 -0.47 -7.42
CA ILE A 55 0.56 0.11 -6.15
C ILE A 55 1.81 0.42 -5.36
N ARG A 56 1.80 1.57 -4.71
CA ARG A 56 2.88 1.99 -3.83
C ARG A 56 2.30 2.49 -2.52
N ALA A 57 3.09 2.39 -1.47
CA ALA A 57 2.75 2.95 -0.17
C ALA A 57 3.90 3.82 0.29
N PHE A 58 3.57 4.96 0.87
CA PHE A 58 4.60 5.87 1.37
C PHE A 58 4.00 6.78 2.44
N ASN A 59 4.86 7.40 3.20
CA ASN A 59 4.44 8.39 4.17
C ASN A 59 4.42 9.77 3.53
N LEU A 60 3.44 10.56 3.92
CA LEU A 60 3.33 11.93 3.44
C LEU A 60 4.30 12.82 4.21
N PRO A 61 4.79 13.90 3.58
CA PRO A 61 5.78 14.78 4.23
C PRO A 61 5.29 15.40 5.54
N ASN A 62 4.00 15.68 5.62
CA ASN A 62 3.44 16.33 6.80
C ASN A 62 2.76 15.35 7.75
N GLY A 63 3.03 14.07 7.59
CA GLY A 63 2.44 13.04 8.41
C GLY A 63 1.31 12.33 7.69
N GLY A 64 1.07 11.10 8.10
CA GLY A 64 0.05 10.28 7.48
C GLY A 64 0.60 9.30 6.47
N ALA A 65 -0.24 8.37 6.09
CA ALA A 65 0.11 7.30 5.17
C ALA A 65 -0.64 7.49 3.86
N CYS A 66 -0.05 7.04 2.77
CA CYS A 66 -0.68 7.15 1.46
C CYS A 66 -0.47 5.86 0.68
N PHE A 67 -1.54 5.40 0.03
CA PHE A 67 -1.45 4.39 -1.01
C PHE A 67 -1.69 5.06 -2.34
N GLU A 68 -0.85 4.78 -3.32
CA GLU A 68 -0.98 5.31 -4.66
C GLU A 68 -1.10 4.17 -5.64
N ILE A 69 -2.14 4.18 -6.43
CA ILE A 69 -2.42 3.13 -7.41
C ILE A 69 -2.47 3.79 -8.77
N ARG A 70 -1.82 3.18 -9.75
CA ARG A 70 -1.91 3.63 -11.13
C ARG A 70 -2.30 2.46 -12.02
N PHE A 71 -3.25 2.71 -12.90
CA PHE A 71 -3.61 1.77 -13.95
C PHE A 71 -3.23 2.40 -15.28
N TYR A 72 -2.39 1.71 -16.02
CA TYR A 72 -1.88 2.22 -17.29
C TYR A 72 -2.74 1.73 -18.44
N THR A 73 -3.04 2.64 -19.33
CA THR A 73 -3.71 2.29 -20.58
C THR A 73 -2.66 2.22 -21.67
N SER A 74 -2.79 1.24 -22.51
CA SER A 74 -1.80 1.05 -23.59
C SER A 74 -1.93 2.07 -24.69
#